data_cca298c277d4062911aa3614f3420cb6
#
_entry.id   cca298c277d4062911aa3614f3420cb6
#
_cell.length_a   1.000
_cell.length_b   1.000
_cell.length_c   1.000
_cell.angle_alpha   90.00
_cell.angle_beta   90.00
_cell.angle_gamma   90.00
#
_symmetry.space_group_name_H-M   'P 1'
#
loop_
_entity.id
_entity.type
_entity.pdbx_description
1 polymer ?
#
loop_
_entity_poly.entity_id
_entity_poly.type
_entity_poly.pdbx_seq_one_letter_code
_entity_poly.pdbx_strand_id
1 'polypeptide(L)'
;MKLITAVVRPFKVDELRNAIAQMGVQGLTVTEVHEIEFGPRCKLEVAVDDTIAEAALEAIANVARTGRGADGHMTIGDLDEAIRIRTGEIGTSAT
;
A
#
# COMPACT_ATOMS: atom_id res chain seq x y z
N MET A 1 5.95 -4.59 -12.42
CA MET A 1 5.16 -3.90 -11.39
C MET A 1 4.74 -4.86 -10.30
N LYS A 2 4.58 -4.36 -9.12
CA LYS A 2 4.12 -5.11 -7.96
C LYS A 2 2.88 -4.46 -7.36
N LEU A 3 1.99 -5.29 -6.83
CA LEU A 3 0.87 -4.82 -6.03
C LEU A 3 1.20 -5.12 -4.57
N ILE A 4 1.26 -4.08 -3.76
CA ILE A 4 1.44 -4.21 -2.31
C ILE A 4 0.08 -4.04 -1.66
N THR A 5 -0.29 -4.99 -0.82
CA THR A 5 -1.51 -4.94 -0.03
C THR A 5 -1.12 -4.96 1.45
N ALA A 6 -1.53 -3.96 2.19
CA ALA A 6 -1.24 -3.86 3.62
C ALA A 6 -2.54 -3.69 4.41
N VAL A 7 -2.70 -4.49 5.46
CA VAL A 7 -3.83 -4.35 6.39
C VAL A 7 -3.26 -3.84 7.70
N VAL A 8 -3.66 -2.65 8.09
CA VAL A 8 -3.01 -1.89 9.17
C VAL A 8 -4.04 -1.28 10.11
N ARG A 9 -3.57 -0.76 11.24
CA ARG A 9 -4.41 -0.01 12.16
C ARG A 9 -4.93 1.26 11.48
N PRO A 10 -6.22 1.61 11.66
CA PRO A 10 -6.81 2.77 10.95
C PRO A 10 -6.09 4.09 11.19
N PHE A 11 -5.57 4.32 12.40
CA PHE A 11 -4.92 5.59 12.72
C PHE A 11 -3.56 5.78 12.04
N LYS A 12 -3.05 4.76 11.37
CA LYS A 12 -1.78 4.84 10.64
C LYS A 12 -1.95 5.26 9.17
N VAL A 13 -3.17 5.34 8.66
CA VAL A 13 -3.43 5.57 7.24
C VAL A 13 -2.83 6.88 6.73
N ASP A 14 -2.97 7.98 7.49
CA ASP A 14 -2.46 9.27 7.03
C ASP A 14 -0.94 9.30 6.95
N GLU A 15 -0.26 8.73 7.94
CA GLU A 15 1.20 8.62 7.91
C GLU A 15 1.68 7.74 6.75
N LEU A 16 0.97 6.65 6.49
CA LEU A 16 1.30 5.74 5.39
C LEU A 16 1.11 6.42 4.04
N ARG A 17 0.02 7.17 3.88
CA ARG A 17 -0.22 7.94 2.66
C ARG A 17 0.93 8.90 2.39
N ASN A 18 1.37 9.62 3.41
CA ASN A 18 2.46 10.57 3.28
C ASN A 18 3.78 9.87 2.94
N ALA A 19 4.08 8.75 3.58
CA ALA A 19 5.30 8.00 3.31
C ALA A 19 5.35 7.49 1.87
N ILE A 20 4.24 6.98 1.37
CA ILE A 20 4.14 6.48 -0.01
C ILE A 20 4.20 7.63 -1.01
N ALA A 21 3.54 8.75 -0.72
CA ALA A 21 3.56 9.93 -1.59
C ALA A 21 4.97 10.49 -1.76
N GLN A 22 5.80 10.44 -0.73
CA GLN A 22 7.19 10.89 -0.81
C GLN A 22 8.04 10.05 -1.76
N MET A 23 7.60 8.86 -2.08
CA MET A 23 8.28 7.99 -3.05
C MET A 23 7.82 8.24 -4.49
N GLY A 24 6.94 9.22 -4.70
CA GLY A 24 6.42 9.56 -6.02
C GLY A 24 5.24 8.72 -6.47
N VAL A 25 4.69 7.91 -5.59
CA VAL A 25 3.52 7.06 -5.88
C VAL A 25 2.26 7.78 -5.45
N GLN A 26 1.27 7.87 -6.35
CA GLN A 26 0.03 8.60 -6.09
C GLN A 26 -1.21 7.71 -5.99
N GLY A 27 -1.15 6.52 -6.56
CA GLY A 27 -2.32 5.64 -6.67
C GLY A 27 -2.50 4.72 -5.47
N LEU A 28 -2.87 5.28 -4.33
CA LEU A 28 -3.13 4.50 -3.12
C LEU A 28 -4.64 4.35 -2.92
N THR A 29 -5.09 3.09 -2.84
CA THR A 29 -6.49 2.78 -2.53
C THR A 29 -6.60 2.34 -1.08
N VAL A 30 -7.58 2.88 -0.37
CA VAL A 30 -7.85 2.54 1.04
C VAL A 30 -9.26 1.99 1.16
N THR A 31 -9.38 0.82 1.79
CA THR A 31 -10.68 0.19 2.05
C THR A 31 -10.80 -0.11 3.55
N GLU A 32 -11.92 0.26 4.14
CA GLU A 32 -12.20 -0.12 5.50
C GLU A 32 -12.59 -1.59 5.55
N VAL A 33 -11.96 -2.36 6.44
CA VAL A 33 -12.23 -3.79 6.60
C VAL A 33 -12.41 -4.11 8.07
N HIS A 34 -12.96 -5.28 8.36
CA HIS A 34 -13.15 -5.75 9.72
C HIS A 34 -12.53 -7.12 9.86
N GLU A 35 -11.50 -7.22 10.70
CA GLU A 35 -10.88 -8.50 11.01
C GLU A 35 -11.58 -9.16 12.19
N ILE A 36 -11.75 -10.48 12.12
CA ILE A 36 -12.50 -11.22 13.14
C ILE A 36 -11.90 -11.04 14.53
N GLU A 37 -10.57 -11.13 14.65
CA GLU A 37 -9.91 -11.02 15.95
C GLU A 37 -9.62 -9.58 16.38
N PHE A 38 -9.28 -8.71 15.43
CA PHE A 38 -8.72 -7.40 15.75
C PHE A 38 -9.67 -6.24 15.47
N GLY A 39 -10.85 -6.52 14.89
CA GLY A 39 -11.85 -5.49 14.61
C GLY A 39 -11.52 -4.60 13.43
N PRO A 40 -11.85 -3.30 13.52
CA PRO A 40 -11.68 -2.39 12.39
C PRO A 40 -10.22 -2.23 11.97
N ARG A 41 -9.99 -2.32 10.66
CA ARG A 41 -8.68 -2.14 10.03
C ARG A 41 -8.86 -1.38 8.73
N CYS A 42 -7.75 -0.95 8.16
CA CYS A 42 -7.73 -0.39 6.80
C CYS A 42 -6.84 -1.23 5.92
N LYS A 43 -7.35 -1.55 4.74
CA LYS A 43 -6.59 -2.24 3.71
C LYS A 43 -6.11 -1.21 2.71
N LEU A 44 -4.79 -1.11 2.54
CA LEU A 44 -4.17 -0.24 1.57
C LEU A 44 -3.66 -1.07 0.41
N GLU A 45 -3.91 -0.60 -0.81
CA GLU A 45 -3.43 -1.26 -2.01
C GLU A 45 -2.70 -0.23 -2.86
N VAL A 46 -1.49 -0.56 -3.29
CA VAL A 46 -0.69 0.34 -4.10
C VAL A 46 0.09 -0.46 -5.13
N ALA A 47 0.05 0.01 -6.37
CA ALA A 47 0.86 -0.55 -7.45
C ALA A 47 2.16 0.25 -7.54
N VAL A 48 3.28 -0.45 -7.54
CA VAL A 48 4.60 0.20 -7.57
C VAL A 48 5.48 -0.45 -8.62
N ASP A 49 6.43 0.32 -9.12
CA ASP A 49 7.48 -0.20 -9.99
C ASP A 49 8.36 -1.17 -9.22
N ASP A 50 8.88 -2.19 -9.89
CA ASP A 50 9.76 -3.18 -9.28
C ASP A 50 10.97 -2.55 -8.59
N THR A 51 11.48 -1.46 -9.15
CA THR A 51 12.68 -0.80 -8.64
C THR A 51 12.49 -0.17 -7.26
N ILE A 52 11.26 0.19 -6.89
CA ILE A 52 10.98 0.81 -5.60
C ILE A 52 10.17 -0.08 -4.66
N ALA A 53 9.83 -1.28 -5.10
CA ALA A 53 8.94 -2.16 -4.34
C ALA A 53 9.48 -2.47 -2.94
N GLU A 54 10.76 -2.81 -2.85
CA GLU A 54 11.38 -3.13 -1.56
C GLU A 54 11.42 -1.93 -0.62
N ALA A 55 11.77 -0.76 -1.15
CA ALA A 55 11.76 0.47 -0.38
C ALA A 55 10.36 0.83 0.10
N ALA A 56 9.35 0.59 -0.73
CA ALA A 56 7.96 0.82 -0.35
C ALA A 56 7.52 -0.11 0.79
N LEU A 57 7.90 -1.38 0.73
CA LEU A 57 7.60 -2.33 1.80
C LEU A 57 8.23 -1.89 3.12
N GLU A 58 9.49 -1.45 3.09
CA GLU A 58 10.18 -0.95 4.28
C GLU A 58 9.50 0.30 4.85
N ALA A 59 9.14 1.24 3.98
CA ALA A 59 8.47 2.46 4.41
C ALA A 59 7.14 2.17 5.10
N ILE A 60 6.35 1.26 4.53
CA ILE A 60 5.07 0.86 5.11
C ILE A 60 5.30 0.16 6.46
N ALA A 61 6.23 -0.77 6.53
CA ALA A 61 6.53 -1.50 7.75
C ALA A 61 6.98 -0.57 8.87
N ASN A 62 7.84 0.39 8.56
CA ASN A 62 8.36 1.32 9.56
C ASN A 62 7.26 2.21 10.14
N VAL A 63 6.34 2.69 9.31
CA VAL A 63 5.23 3.52 9.76
C VAL A 63 4.19 2.70 10.52
N ALA A 64 3.83 1.53 9.99
CA ALA A 64 2.77 0.70 10.57
C ALA A 64 3.15 0.05 11.90
N ARG A 65 4.44 -0.16 12.15
CA ARG A 65 4.92 -0.85 13.34
C ARG A 65 4.75 0.00 14.58
N THR A 66 4.04 -0.51 15.58
CA THR A 66 3.91 0.12 16.89
C THR A 66 4.71 -0.62 17.98
N GLY A 67 5.10 -1.84 17.71
CA GLY A 67 5.78 -2.71 18.67
C GLY A 67 4.84 -3.38 19.66
N ARG A 68 3.53 -3.24 19.50
CA ARG A 68 2.53 -3.79 20.44
C ARG A 68 1.91 -5.10 19.98
N GLY A 69 2.34 -5.63 18.85
CA GLY A 69 1.71 -6.78 18.22
C GLY A 69 0.43 -6.38 17.49
N ALA A 70 -0.06 -7.27 16.66
CA ALA A 70 -1.26 -7.03 15.86
C ALA A 70 -1.21 -5.72 15.05
N ASP A 71 -0.01 -5.34 14.61
CA ASP A 71 0.19 -4.12 13.81
C ASP A 71 -0.32 -4.27 12.39
N GLY A 72 -0.53 -5.50 11.95
CA GLY A 72 -1.02 -5.78 10.63
C GLY A 72 -0.09 -6.69 9.84
N HIS A 73 -0.38 -6.80 8.56
CA HIS A 73 0.42 -7.63 7.66
C HIS A 73 0.46 -7.02 6.27
N MET A 74 1.42 -7.45 5.48
CA MET A 74 1.56 -7.05 4.08
C MET A 74 1.73 -8.27 3.20
N THR A 75 1.20 -8.16 2.00
CA THR A 75 1.50 -9.10 0.93
C THR A 75 1.98 -8.32 -0.28
N ILE A 76 2.80 -8.97 -1.10
CA ILE A 76 3.27 -8.40 -2.34
C ILE A 76 3.10 -9.45 -3.43
N GLY A 77 2.61 -9.04 -4.57
CA GLY A 77 2.43 -9.92 -5.71
C GLY A 77 2.80 -9.25 -7.01
N ASP A 78 2.98 -10.04 -8.04
CA ASP A 78 3.21 -9.51 -9.38
C ASP A 78 1.93 -8.92 -9.94
N LEU A 79 2.07 -7.79 -10.60
CA LEU A 79 0.99 -7.12 -11.31
C LEU A 79 1.36 -7.07 -12.79
N ASP A 80 0.55 -7.71 -13.61
CA ASP A 80 0.85 -7.82 -15.04
C ASP A 80 0.82 -6.46 -15.73
N GLU A 81 -0.23 -5.68 -15.49
CA GLU A 81 -0.44 -4.40 -16.14
C GLU A 81 -1.27 -3.46 -15.28
N ALA A 82 -0.98 -2.16 -15.42
CA ALA A 82 -1.85 -1.11 -14.91
C ALA A 82 -2.13 -0.16 -16.09
N ILE A 83 -3.39 0.23 -16.25
CA ILE A 83 -3.80 1.08 -17.34
C ILE A 83 -4.53 2.31 -16.78
N ARG A 84 -4.04 3.50 -17.14
CA ARG A 84 -4.72 4.73 -16.77
C ARG A 84 -5.94 4.90 -17.68
N ILE A 85 -7.12 4.92 -17.09
CA ILE A 85 -8.37 4.95 -17.85
C ILE A 85 -8.45 6.17 -18.77
N ARG A 86 -8.07 7.33 -18.27
CA ARG A 86 -8.19 8.57 -19.02
C ARG A 86 -7.30 8.63 -20.25
N THR A 87 -6.06 8.17 -20.13
CA THR A 87 -5.05 8.32 -21.20
C THR A 87 -4.71 7.03 -21.91
N GLY A 88 -5.05 5.89 -21.33
CA GLY A 88 -4.64 4.59 -21.84
C GLY A 88 -3.18 4.25 -21.60
N GLU A 89 -2.46 5.06 -20.79
CA GLU A 89 -1.08 4.76 -20.43
C GLU A 89 -0.98 3.43 -19.68
N ILE A 90 0.07 2.68 -19.98
CA ILE A 90 0.31 1.35 -19.43
C ILE A 90 1.62 1.37 -18.65
N GLY A 91 1.70 0.58 -17.60
CA GLY A 91 2.91 0.42 -16.80
C GLY A 91 2.96 1.40 -15.64
N THR A 92 4.19 1.76 -15.22
CA THR A 92 4.42 2.58 -14.02
C THR A 92 3.76 3.95 -14.08
N SER A 93 3.73 4.56 -15.25
CA SER A 93 3.11 5.86 -15.45
C SER A 93 1.58 5.83 -15.30
N ALA A 94 0.98 4.64 -15.31
CA ALA A 94 -0.46 4.46 -15.11
C ALA A 94 -0.89 4.54 -13.64
N THR A 95 0.06 4.50 -12.72
CA THR A 95 -0.22 4.59 -11.28
C THR A 95 0.04 5.99 -10.76
#